data_bae0b052a2efde13b2e2ccb8737aa06c
#
_entry.id   bae0b052a2efde13b2e2ccb8737aa06c
#
_cell.length_a   1.000
_cell.length_b   1.000
_cell.length_c   1.000
_cell.angle_alpha   90.00
_cell.angle_beta   90.00
_cell.angle_gamma   90.00
#
_symmetry.space_group_name_H-M   'P 1'
#
loop_
_entity.id
_entity.type
_entity.pdbx_description
1 polymer ?
#
loop_
_entity_poly.entity_id
_entity_poly.type
_entity_poly.pdbx_seq_one_letter_code
_entity_poly.pdbx_strand_id
1 'polypeptide(L)'
;FRIPSPSMDPTLKTGDYVIVTKFSYGFGRQSIFDIPIIGDRIFWREPKRGNVVVFADPVTPRQKKLIKRVVGVPGDVIEVRDSLLYINGVMAERDYIGPGSSNADIETSGDFFLETFESQNGKPHEHVIWDKYPQALFDNFGPYTVPEDHLFFMGDNRDNSSDSRSSSLRAVHRKYVMGRAQFVLFSLNIEQTSNRRNKWNRGNPFRWGRFFKGIR
;
A
#
# COMPACT_ATOMS: atom_id res chain seq x y z
N PHE A 1 7.58 -11.03 4.15
CA PHE A 1 6.13 -11.12 3.88
C PHE A 1 5.90 -11.45 2.42
N ARG A 2 4.94 -12.34 2.15
CA ARG A 2 4.47 -12.60 0.78
C ARG A 2 3.27 -11.69 0.48
N ILE A 3 3.24 -11.12 -0.72
CA ILE A 3 2.15 -10.28 -1.20
C ILE A 3 1.07 -11.16 -1.84
N PRO A 4 -0.14 -11.23 -1.25
CA PRO A 4 -1.19 -12.12 -1.73
C PRO A 4 -2.18 -11.45 -2.70
N SER A 5 -2.17 -10.12 -2.81
CA SER A 5 -3.18 -9.35 -3.56
C SER A 5 -2.56 -8.22 -4.39
N PRO A 6 -3.24 -7.78 -5.44
CA PRO A 6 -2.76 -6.73 -6.34
C PRO A 6 -3.00 -5.30 -5.83
N SER A 7 -3.46 -5.09 -4.60
CA SER A 7 -3.87 -3.76 -4.10
C SER A 7 -2.74 -2.70 -4.03
N MET A 8 -1.50 -3.12 -4.17
CA MET A 8 -0.30 -2.26 -4.23
C MET A 8 0.39 -2.31 -5.59
N ASP A 9 -0.25 -2.90 -6.63
CA ASP A 9 0.26 -2.84 -7.99
C ASP A 9 0.23 -1.37 -8.51
N PRO A 10 1.26 -0.88 -9.15
CA PRO A 10 2.44 -1.56 -9.69
C PRO A 10 3.64 -1.64 -8.74
N THR A 11 3.58 -0.98 -7.58
CA THR A 11 4.70 -0.97 -6.62
C THR A 11 5.03 -2.37 -6.13
N LEU A 12 4.01 -3.11 -5.67
CA LEU A 12 4.12 -4.50 -5.24
C LEU A 12 3.14 -5.37 -6.01
N LYS A 13 3.66 -6.47 -6.56
CA LYS A 13 2.86 -7.44 -7.33
C LYS A 13 2.52 -8.67 -6.50
N THR A 14 1.39 -9.28 -6.80
CA THR A 14 1.05 -10.59 -6.23
C THR A 14 2.18 -11.59 -6.51
N GLY A 15 2.68 -12.24 -5.45
CA GLY A 15 3.83 -13.16 -5.52
C GLY A 15 5.17 -12.52 -5.17
N ASP A 16 5.23 -11.22 -4.89
CA ASP A 16 6.41 -10.59 -4.31
C ASP A 16 6.64 -11.07 -2.87
N TYR A 17 7.90 -11.29 -2.52
CA TYR A 17 8.34 -11.51 -1.16
C TYR A 17 9.10 -10.28 -0.69
N VAL A 18 8.59 -9.63 0.36
CA VAL A 18 9.05 -8.31 0.82
C VAL A 18 9.75 -8.42 2.16
N ILE A 19 10.88 -7.73 2.29
CA ILE A 19 11.55 -7.53 3.58
C ILE A 19 10.89 -6.35 4.29
N VAL A 20 10.49 -6.60 5.55
CA VAL A 20 9.84 -5.62 6.42
C VAL A 20 10.66 -5.42 7.68
N THR A 21 11.06 -4.19 7.93
CA THR A 21 11.74 -3.81 9.16
C THR A 21 10.73 -3.46 10.24
N LYS A 22 10.61 -4.34 11.22
CA LYS A 22 9.63 -4.19 12.31
C LYS A 22 9.99 -3.05 13.30
N PHE A 23 11.27 -2.70 13.38
CA PHE A 23 11.78 -1.70 14.33
C PHE A 23 11.81 -0.29 13.76
N SER A 24 11.42 -0.08 12.49
CA SER A 24 11.44 1.23 11.84
C SER A 24 10.61 2.29 12.58
N TYR A 25 9.57 1.86 13.29
CA TYR A 25 8.61 2.73 13.97
C TYR A 25 8.54 2.49 15.48
N GLY A 26 9.66 2.04 16.08
CA GLY A 26 9.75 1.72 17.50
C GLY A 26 9.30 0.28 17.83
N PHE A 27 9.28 -0.01 19.11
CA PHE A 27 8.98 -1.35 19.63
C PHE A 27 7.53 -1.40 20.13
N GLY A 28 6.74 -2.29 19.59
CA GLY A 28 5.38 -2.54 20.03
C GLY A 28 5.10 -4.03 20.11
N ARG A 29 3.97 -4.41 20.68
CA ARG A 29 3.53 -5.79 20.83
C ARG A 29 3.71 -6.62 19.54
N GLN A 30 3.39 -6.04 18.40
CA GLN A 30 3.47 -6.71 17.10
C GLN A 30 4.88 -6.72 16.48
N SER A 31 5.81 -5.94 17.04
CA SER A 31 7.21 -5.91 16.59
C SER A 31 8.04 -7.03 17.23
N ILE A 32 7.68 -7.48 18.44
CA ILE A 32 8.41 -8.49 19.24
C ILE A 32 7.45 -9.64 19.51
N PHE A 33 7.38 -10.62 18.61
CA PHE A 33 6.74 -11.95 18.81
C PHE A 33 5.40 -11.94 19.57
N ASP A 34 4.56 -10.91 19.42
CA ASP A 34 3.26 -10.79 20.12
C ASP A 34 3.33 -10.86 21.66
N ILE A 35 4.44 -10.45 22.26
CA ILE A 35 4.61 -10.48 23.72
C ILE A 35 3.63 -9.50 24.37
N PRO A 36 2.68 -9.95 25.22
CA PRO A 36 1.60 -9.12 25.75
C PRO A 36 2.04 -8.07 26.79
N ILE A 37 3.32 -8.04 27.14
CA ILE A 37 3.84 -7.20 28.25
C ILE A 37 4.00 -5.73 27.84
N ILE A 38 4.01 -5.41 26.53
CA ILE A 38 4.18 -4.05 26.03
C ILE A 38 2.79 -3.50 25.65
N GLY A 39 2.24 -2.68 26.51
CA GLY A 39 0.89 -2.10 26.31
C GLY A 39 0.83 -1.07 25.18
N ASP A 40 1.76 -0.12 25.14
CA ASP A 40 1.88 0.87 24.06
C ASP A 40 3.28 0.79 23.42
N ARG A 41 3.45 1.46 22.26
CA ARG A 41 4.74 1.46 21.56
C ARG A 41 5.78 2.28 22.30
N ILE A 42 6.92 1.67 22.57
CA ILE A 42 8.10 2.33 23.13
C ILE A 42 8.93 2.91 21.97
N PHE A 43 9.40 4.16 22.11
CA PHE A 43 10.18 4.88 21.10
C PHE A 43 9.45 4.99 19.74
N TRP A 44 8.14 5.37 19.78
CA TRP A 44 7.37 5.58 18.57
C TRP A 44 8.03 6.61 17.64
N ARG A 45 8.22 6.21 16.39
CA ARG A 45 8.57 7.11 15.28
C ARG A 45 7.45 7.04 14.27
N GLU A 46 6.88 8.17 13.98
CA GLU A 46 5.77 8.22 13.04
C GLU A 46 6.19 7.85 11.62
N PRO A 47 5.44 6.98 10.94
CA PRO A 47 5.61 6.75 9.51
C PRO A 47 5.39 8.04 8.73
N LYS A 48 6.23 8.28 7.73
CA LYS A 48 6.06 9.46 6.87
C LYS A 48 5.09 9.17 5.74
N ARG A 49 4.42 10.22 5.23
CA ARG A 49 3.68 10.13 3.97
C ARG A 49 4.59 9.53 2.89
N GLY A 50 4.04 8.62 2.09
CA GLY A 50 4.79 7.84 1.11
C GLY A 50 5.36 6.52 1.61
N ASN A 51 5.50 6.29 2.93
CA ASN A 51 6.00 5.01 3.40
C ASN A 51 5.01 3.88 3.12
N VAL A 52 5.51 2.76 2.60
CA VAL A 52 4.74 1.52 2.48
C VAL A 52 4.87 0.72 3.77
N VAL A 53 3.75 0.44 4.40
CA VAL A 53 3.68 -0.09 5.77
C VAL A 53 2.86 -1.35 5.83
N VAL A 54 3.35 -2.34 6.59
CA VAL A 54 2.59 -3.53 6.97
C VAL A 54 1.94 -3.28 8.33
N PHE A 55 0.65 -3.55 8.42
CA PHE A 55 -0.13 -3.43 9.65
C PHE A 55 -1.13 -4.58 9.80
N ALA A 56 -1.59 -4.82 11.02
CA ALA A 56 -2.66 -5.76 11.28
C ALA A 56 -4.00 -5.10 11.00
N ASP A 57 -4.89 -5.79 10.30
CA ASP A 57 -6.24 -5.33 10.04
C ASP A 57 -7.02 -5.22 11.37
N PRO A 58 -7.49 -4.02 11.75
CA PRO A 58 -8.23 -3.85 13.00
C PRO A 58 -9.63 -4.47 12.97
N VAL A 59 -10.14 -4.78 11.79
CA VAL A 59 -11.55 -5.19 11.57
C VAL A 59 -11.71 -6.70 11.56
N THR A 60 -10.72 -7.44 11.06
CA THR A 60 -10.85 -8.89 10.92
C THR A 60 -10.49 -9.64 12.21
N PRO A 61 -11.30 -10.64 12.65
CA PRO A 61 -11.07 -11.39 13.90
C PRO A 61 -9.72 -12.12 13.96
N ARG A 62 -9.11 -12.42 12.81
CA ARG A 62 -7.81 -13.11 12.69
C ARG A 62 -6.64 -12.16 12.43
N GLN A 63 -6.83 -10.87 12.61
CA GLN A 63 -5.81 -9.83 12.37
C GLN A 63 -5.03 -10.08 11.07
N LYS A 64 -5.75 -10.13 9.95
CA LYS A 64 -5.15 -10.22 8.62
C LYS A 64 -4.10 -9.11 8.46
N LYS A 65 -2.95 -9.45 7.91
CA LYS A 65 -1.90 -8.46 7.65
C LYS A 65 -2.16 -7.78 6.34
N LEU A 66 -2.21 -6.46 6.37
CA LEU A 66 -2.38 -5.59 5.22
C LEU A 66 -1.09 -4.84 4.94
N ILE A 67 -0.89 -4.49 3.68
CA ILE A 67 0.20 -3.62 3.24
C ILE A 67 -0.37 -2.51 2.40
N LYS A 68 -0.08 -1.25 2.78
CA LYS A 68 -0.59 -0.05 2.12
C LYS A 68 0.41 1.09 2.23
N ARG A 69 0.19 2.15 1.47
CA ARG A 69 0.94 3.40 1.54
C ARG A 69 0.30 4.38 2.51
N VAL A 70 1.12 5.01 3.36
CA VAL A 70 0.70 6.13 4.20
C VAL A 70 0.52 7.35 3.32
N VAL A 71 -0.68 7.90 3.27
CA VAL A 71 -0.98 9.17 2.59
C VAL A 71 -1.34 10.27 3.58
N GLY A 72 -1.81 9.91 4.78
CA GLY A 72 -2.11 10.87 5.85
C GLY A 72 -1.56 10.46 7.20
N VAL A 73 -1.13 11.45 7.97
CA VAL A 73 -0.65 11.34 9.35
C VAL A 73 -1.58 12.14 10.27
N PRO A 74 -1.48 12.02 11.61
CA PRO A 74 -2.34 12.75 12.53
C PRO A 74 -2.46 14.23 12.18
N GLY A 75 -3.69 14.74 12.18
CA GLY A 75 -4.02 16.12 11.84
C GLY A 75 -4.21 16.42 10.35
N ASP A 76 -3.78 15.55 9.46
CA ASP A 76 -4.01 15.75 8.03
C ASP A 76 -5.48 15.67 7.65
N VAL A 77 -5.90 16.51 6.72
CA VAL A 77 -7.21 16.45 6.08
C VAL A 77 -7.03 15.77 4.71
N ILE A 78 -7.62 14.59 4.57
CA ILE A 78 -7.55 13.79 3.35
C ILE A 78 -8.87 13.87 2.62
N GLU A 79 -8.78 14.14 1.32
CA GLU A 79 -9.92 14.17 0.43
C GLU A 79 -9.55 13.58 -0.94
N VAL A 80 -10.49 12.92 -1.60
CA VAL A 80 -10.37 12.48 -2.98
C VAL A 80 -11.54 13.09 -3.74
N ARG A 81 -11.27 13.80 -4.83
CA ARG A 81 -12.26 14.38 -5.74
C ARG A 81 -11.94 13.92 -7.14
N ASP A 82 -12.87 13.27 -7.78
CA ASP A 82 -12.71 12.76 -9.16
C ASP A 82 -11.39 12.00 -9.33
N SER A 83 -11.12 11.06 -8.42
CA SER A 83 -9.89 10.25 -8.32
C SER A 83 -8.61 11.02 -7.92
N LEU A 84 -8.64 12.34 -7.79
CA LEU A 84 -7.48 13.15 -7.41
C LEU A 84 -7.37 13.26 -5.88
N LEU A 85 -6.19 12.94 -5.36
CA LEU A 85 -5.88 13.03 -3.93
C LEU A 85 -5.59 14.48 -3.53
N TYR A 86 -6.19 14.92 -2.43
CA TYR A 86 -5.89 16.18 -1.76
C TYR A 86 -5.43 15.91 -0.34
N ILE A 87 -4.32 16.53 0.05
CA ILE A 87 -3.79 16.50 1.41
C ILE A 87 -3.73 17.93 1.93
N ASN A 88 -4.47 18.23 2.99
CA ASN A 88 -4.58 19.59 3.57
C ASN A 88 -5.00 20.64 2.54
N GLY A 89 -5.89 20.25 1.61
CA GLY A 89 -6.38 21.12 0.55
C GLY A 89 -5.44 21.25 -0.65
N VAL A 90 -4.23 20.70 -0.60
CA VAL A 90 -3.27 20.71 -1.72
C VAL A 90 -3.46 19.45 -2.55
N MET A 91 -3.69 19.62 -3.84
CA MET A 91 -3.83 18.51 -4.79
C MET A 91 -2.47 17.85 -5.01
N ALA A 92 -2.43 16.51 -4.92
CA ALA A 92 -1.29 15.73 -5.38
C ALA A 92 -1.17 15.85 -6.90
N GLU A 93 0.02 16.19 -7.39
CA GLU A 93 0.29 16.23 -8.82
C GLU A 93 0.16 14.83 -9.41
N ARG A 94 -0.37 14.75 -10.64
CA ARG A 94 -0.66 13.48 -11.28
C ARG A 94 -0.30 13.52 -12.75
N ASP A 95 0.84 12.91 -13.11
CA ASP A 95 1.35 12.85 -14.46
C ASP A 95 1.03 11.50 -15.11
N TYR A 96 0.42 11.53 -16.29
CA TYR A 96 0.12 10.31 -17.05
C TYR A 96 1.40 9.65 -17.56
N ILE A 97 1.57 8.34 -17.25
CA ILE A 97 2.71 7.54 -17.70
C ILE A 97 2.36 6.72 -18.94
N GLY A 98 1.19 6.13 -18.96
CA GLY A 98 0.76 5.26 -20.07
C GLY A 98 -0.30 4.24 -19.64
N PRO A 99 -0.84 3.48 -20.61
CA PRO A 99 -1.82 2.46 -20.34
C PRO A 99 -1.19 1.34 -19.50
N GLY A 100 -1.93 0.86 -18.50
CA GLY A 100 -1.55 -0.23 -17.63
C GLY A 100 -2.42 -1.46 -17.88
N SER A 101 -1.80 -2.62 -17.89
CA SER A 101 -2.53 -3.88 -17.78
C SER A 101 -1.84 -4.77 -16.75
N SER A 102 -2.61 -5.41 -15.89
CA SER A 102 -2.09 -6.51 -15.07
C SER A 102 -2.30 -7.80 -15.83
N ASN A 103 -1.27 -8.30 -16.52
CA ASN A 103 -1.25 -9.59 -17.20
C ASN A 103 -2.43 -9.85 -18.15
N ALA A 104 -2.18 -9.90 -19.44
CA ALA A 104 -2.93 -10.57 -20.53
C ALA A 104 -4.48 -10.49 -20.58
N ASP A 105 -5.18 -10.09 -19.53
CA ASP A 105 -6.63 -9.96 -19.52
C ASP A 105 -7.02 -8.50 -19.83
N ILE A 106 -7.63 -8.31 -20.99
CA ILE A 106 -8.11 -7.04 -21.53
C ILE A 106 -9.14 -6.37 -20.59
N GLU A 107 -9.76 -7.13 -19.70
CA GLU A 107 -10.77 -6.65 -18.73
C GLU A 107 -10.19 -5.83 -17.55
N THR A 108 -8.88 -5.78 -17.39
CA THR A 108 -8.22 -5.03 -16.32
C THR A 108 -7.35 -3.90 -16.86
N SER A 109 -7.77 -3.26 -17.95
CA SER A 109 -7.12 -2.07 -18.47
C SER A 109 -7.35 -0.88 -17.51
N GLY A 110 -6.38 -0.01 -17.43
CA GLY A 110 -6.42 1.23 -16.68
C GLY A 110 -5.16 2.01 -16.99
N ASP A 111 -4.97 3.14 -16.35
CA ASP A 111 -3.85 4.00 -16.63
C ASP A 111 -2.89 4.07 -15.45
N PHE A 112 -1.61 4.12 -15.74
CA PHE A 112 -0.58 4.42 -14.77
C PHE A 112 -0.31 5.91 -14.73
N PHE A 113 -0.20 6.43 -13.52
CA PHE A 113 0.15 7.82 -13.26
C PHE A 113 1.30 7.89 -12.26
N LEU A 114 2.18 8.87 -12.43
CA LEU A 114 3.09 9.30 -11.38
C LEU A 114 2.34 10.26 -10.47
N GLU A 115 2.14 9.89 -9.22
CA GLU A 115 1.54 10.75 -8.22
C GLU A 115 2.62 11.33 -7.33
N THR A 116 2.59 12.65 -7.16
CA THR A 116 3.56 13.40 -6.36
C THR A 116 2.84 14.20 -5.30
N PHE A 117 3.24 14.04 -4.04
CA PHE A 117 2.77 14.85 -2.92
C PHE A 117 3.90 15.18 -1.93
N GLU A 118 3.71 16.19 -1.13
CA GLU A 118 4.71 16.61 -0.15
C GLU A 118 4.74 15.68 1.06
N SER A 119 5.93 15.19 1.40
CA SER A 119 6.19 14.47 2.66
C SER A 119 6.38 15.46 3.82
N GLN A 120 6.30 15.01 5.10
CA GLN A 120 6.40 15.88 6.29
C GLN A 120 7.71 16.66 6.42
N ASN A 121 8.72 16.35 5.62
CA ASN A 121 10.00 17.09 5.62
C ASN A 121 10.10 18.10 4.49
N GLY A 122 9.00 18.47 3.84
CA GLY A 122 8.96 19.41 2.71
C GLY A 122 9.53 18.85 1.41
N LYS A 123 9.85 17.56 1.35
CA LYS A 123 10.36 16.94 0.12
C LYS A 123 9.25 16.26 -0.65
N PRO A 124 9.26 16.38 -1.98
CA PRO A 124 8.31 15.62 -2.81
C PRO A 124 8.51 14.12 -2.63
N HIS A 125 7.42 13.39 -2.59
CA HIS A 125 7.38 11.95 -2.65
C HIS A 125 6.66 11.52 -3.91
N GLU A 126 7.32 10.74 -4.73
CA GLU A 126 6.83 10.27 -6.02
C GLU A 126 6.61 8.75 -5.98
N HIS A 127 5.50 8.31 -6.52
CA HIS A 127 5.22 6.89 -6.72
C HIS A 127 4.22 6.67 -7.84
N VAL A 128 4.23 5.47 -8.41
CA VAL A 128 3.30 5.12 -9.47
C VAL A 128 2.02 4.55 -8.88
N ILE A 129 0.89 5.06 -9.32
CA ILE A 129 -0.45 4.55 -9.03
C ILE A 129 -1.06 3.92 -10.27
N TRP A 130 -2.01 3.03 -10.06
CA TRP A 130 -2.85 2.44 -11.09
C TRP A 130 -4.30 2.79 -10.82
N ASP A 131 -4.90 3.51 -11.76
CA ASP A 131 -6.30 3.92 -11.75
C ASP A 131 -6.99 3.35 -12.99
N LYS A 132 -8.14 2.70 -12.83
CA LYS A 132 -8.71 1.85 -13.87
C LYS A 132 -10.01 2.38 -14.45
N TYR A 133 -10.88 2.85 -13.56
CA TYR A 133 -12.27 3.13 -13.93
C TYR A 133 -12.63 4.54 -13.52
N PRO A 134 -13.08 5.39 -14.47
CA PRO A 134 -13.71 6.64 -14.11
C PRO A 134 -15.01 6.33 -13.33
N GLN A 135 -15.25 7.06 -12.24
CA GLN A 135 -16.40 6.92 -11.34
C GLN A 135 -16.41 5.62 -10.52
N ALA A 136 -15.24 5.14 -10.11
CA ALA A 136 -15.13 4.03 -9.17
C ALA A 136 -15.63 4.42 -7.77
N LEU A 137 -15.87 3.41 -6.94
CA LEU A 137 -16.47 3.57 -5.60
C LEU A 137 -15.74 4.56 -4.69
N PHE A 138 -14.43 4.73 -4.86
CA PHE A 138 -13.58 5.56 -3.99
C PHE A 138 -12.98 6.78 -4.72
N ASP A 139 -13.54 7.17 -5.85
CA ASP A 139 -13.11 8.37 -6.59
C ASP A 139 -13.52 9.66 -5.90
N ASN A 140 -14.49 9.58 -5.00
CA ASN A 140 -14.90 10.68 -4.15
C ASN A 140 -14.93 10.23 -2.69
N PHE A 141 -14.13 10.89 -1.83
CA PHE A 141 -14.01 10.59 -0.43
C PHE A 141 -13.64 11.83 0.37
N GLY A 142 -14.18 11.94 1.57
CA GLY A 142 -13.81 13.00 2.52
C GLY A 142 -14.64 14.28 2.36
N PRO A 143 -14.15 15.42 2.89
CA PRO A 143 -12.90 15.55 3.66
C PRO A 143 -12.90 14.74 4.97
N TYR A 144 -11.76 14.16 5.32
CA TYR A 144 -11.59 13.36 6.51
C TYR A 144 -10.31 13.78 7.27
N THR A 145 -10.47 14.26 8.49
CA THR A 145 -9.33 14.58 9.36
C THR A 145 -8.80 13.31 10.02
N VAL A 146 -7.52 13.03 9.84
CA VAL A 146 -6.86 11.88 10.46
C VAL A 146 -6.74 12.11 11.97
N PRO A 147 -7.33 11.25 12.82
CA PRO A 147 -7.27 11.41 14.26
C PRO A 147 -5.85 11.25 14.81
N GLU A 148 -5.63 11.78 16.03
CA GLU A 148 -4.40 11.51 16.78
C GLU A 148 -4.14 9.99 16.89
N ASP A 149 -2.86 9.62 16.86
CA ASP A 149 -2.42 8.23 16.91
C ASP A 149 -2.89 7.33 15.76
N HIS A 150 -3.45 7.89 14.69
CA HIS A 150 -3.91 7.14 13.52
C HIS A 150 -3.15 7.53 12.26
N LEU A 151 -3.15 6.62 11.28
CA LEU A 151 -2.57 6.79 9.96
C LEU A 151 -3.64 6.50 8.91
N PHE A 152 -3.63 7.27 7.85
CA PHE A 152 -4.51 7.06 6.70
C PHE A 152 -3.73 6.37 5.59
N PHE A 153 -4.25 5.25 5.12
CA PHE A 153 -3.61 4.37 4.16
C PHE A 153 -4.37 4.32 2.84
N MET A 154 -3.66 4.32 1.73
CA MET A 154 -4.23 4.00 0.42
C MET A 154 -3.41 2.92 -0.29
N GLY A 155 -4.06 2.17 -1.18
CA GLY A 155 -3.40 1.27 -2.11
C GLY A 155 -2.90 2.02 -3.34
N ASP A 156 -1.81 1.56 -3.94
CA ASP A 156 -1.32 2.13 -5.19
C ASP A 156 -2.19 1.70 -6.38
N ASN A 157 -2.89 0.57 -6.27
CA ASN A 157 -3.97 0.16 -7.18
C ASN A 157 -5.29 0.74 -6.66
N ARG A 158 -5.61 1.95 -7.09
CA ARG A 158 -6.63 2.82 -6.53
C ARG A 158 -8.02 2.19 -6.48
N ASP A 159 -8.43 1.54 -7.55
CA ASP A 159 -9.77 0.94 -7.66
C ASP A 159 -9.84 -0.48 -7.10
N ASN A 160 -8.69 -1.12 -6.94
CA ASN A 160 -8.64 -2.48 -6.42
C ASN A 160 -7.96 -2.54 -5.03
N SER A 161 -8.33 -1.62 -4.17
CA SER A 161 -7.79 -1.52 -2.82
C SER A 161 -8.88 -1.28 -1.78
N SER A 162 -9.07 -2.24 -0.89
CA SER A 162 -9.79 -1.98 0.36
C SER A 162 -8.83 -1.31 1.32
N ASP A 163 -9.00 -0.01 1.54
CA ASP A 163 -8.10 0.84 2.31
C ASP A 163 -8.87 1.86 3.18
N SER A 164 -8.21 2.91 3.65
CA SER A 164 -8.81 3.87 4.59
C SER A 164 -9.96 4.69 4.01
N ARG A 165 -10.16 4.69 2.70
CA ARG A 165 -11.35 5.25 2.06
C ARG A 165 -12.61 4.43 2.34
N SER A 166 -12.46 3.13 2.61
CA SER A 166 -13.56 2.27 3.00
C SER A 166 -14.08 2.62 4.40
N SER A 167 -15.41 2.64 4.56
CA SER A 167 -16.07 2.83 5.85
C SER A 167 -15.70 1.78 6.89
N SER A 168 -15.31 0.58 6.46
CA SER A 168 -14.93 -0.52 7.34
C SER A 168 -13.55 -0.36 7.95
N LEU A 169 -12.57 0.23 7.23
CA LEU A 169 -11.21 0.35 7.72
C LEU A 169 -10.93 1.72 8.34
N ARG A 170 -11.26 2.81 7.64
CA ARG A 170 -10.94 4.20 8.05
C ARG A 170 -9.46 4.38 8.41
N ALA A 171 -9.10 5.40 9.18
CA ALA A 171 -7.75 5.55 9.70
C ALA A 171 -7.41 4.45 10.71
N VAL A 172 -6.19 3.96 10.67
CA VAL A 172 -5.72 2.82 11.46
C VAL A 172 -4.85 3.32 12.60
N HIS A 173 -5.20 2.93 13.83
CA HIS A 173 -4.44 3.32 15.01
C HIS A 173 -3.01 2.73 14.98
N ARG A 174 -2.02 3.51 15.41
CA ARG A 174 -0.58 3.19 15.42
C ARG A 174 -0.24 1.84 16.06
N LYS A 175 -1.04 1.37 17.02
CA LYS A 175 -0.83 0.06 17.67
C LYS A 175 -0.86 -1.13 16.71
N TYR A 176 -1.56 -1.00 15.57
CA TYR A 176 -1.66 -2.04 14.54
C TYR A 176 -0.49 -2.03 13.56
N VAL A 177 0.32 -0.99 13.52
CA VAL A 177 1.48 -0.88 12.63
C VAL A 177 2.51 -1.95 12.99
N MET A 178 2.98 -2.70 12.03
CA MET A 178 3.97 -3.77 12.23
C MET A 178 5.37 -3.34 11.83
N GLY A 179 5.53 -2.68 10.67
CA GLY A 179 6.83 -2.26 10.18
C GLY A 179 6.78 -1.67 8.77
N ARG A 180 7.94 -1.19 8.31
CA ARG A 180 8.12 -0.60 6.98
C ARG A 180 8.57 -1.66 5.98
N ALA A 181 7.93 -1.69 4.82
CA ALA A 181 8.41 -2.45 3.68
C ALA A 181 9.63 -1.73 3.05
N GLN A 182 10.74 -2.44 2.88
CA GLN A 182 12.00 -1.85 2.43
C GLN A 182 12.30 -2.18 0.97
N PHE A 183 12.26 -3.46 0.64
CA PHE A 183 12.54 -3.92 -0.72
C PHE A 183 11.91 -5.29 -1.00
N VAL A 184 11.71 -5.58 -2.27
CA VAL A 184 11.31 -6.91 -2.76
C VAL A 184 12.53 -7.80 -2.74
N LEU A 185 12.51 -8.86 -1.94
CA LEU A 185 13.62 -9.83 -1.87
C LEU A 185 13.67 -10.67 -3.15
N PHE A 186 12.53 -11.25 -3.53
CA PHE A 186 12.33 -11.96 -4.79
C PHE A 186 10.84 -11.96 -5.17
N SER A 187 10.53 -12.31 -6.41
CA SER A 187 9.17 -12.31 -6.94
C SER A 187 8.88 -13.58 -7.75
N LEU A 188 7.74 -14.19 -7.47
CA LEU A 188 7.26 -15.38 -8.18
C LEU A 188 6.06 -15.01 -9.07
N ASN A 189 6.06 -15.48 -10.31
CA ASN A 189 4.90 -15.39 -11.18
C ASN A 189 3.93 -16.53 -10.86
N ILE A 190 2.97 -16.27 -9.96
CA ILE A 190 2.05 -17.27 -9.43
C ILE A 190 1.06 -17.74 -10.51
N GLU A 191 0.73 -16.89 -11.47
CA GLU A 191 -0.22 -17.22 -12.55
C GLU A 191 0.33 -18.27 -13.48
N GLN A 192 1.63 -18.19 -13.81
CA GLN A 192 2.29 -19.22 -14.60
C GLN A 192 2.42 -20.57 -13.86
N THR A 193 2.48 -20.54 -12.53
CA THR A 193 2.58 -21.75 -11.71
C THR A 193 1.24 -22.44 -11.48
N SER A 194 0.12 -21.71 -11.54
CA SER A 194 -1.23 -22.26 -11.29
C SER A 194 -1.82 -22.98 -12.52
N ASN A 195 -1.34 -22.68 -13.72
CA ASN A 195 -1.85 -23.28 -14.96
C ASN A 195 -1.28 -24.70 -15.18
N ARG A 196 -1.78 -25.67 -14.40
CA ARG A 196 -1.31 -27.08 -14.40
C ARG A 196 -1.62 -27.82 -15.71
N ARG A 197 -2.46 -27.29 -16.60
CA ARG A 197 -2.88 -27.98 -17.83
C ARG A 197 -1.85 -27.97 -18.96
N ASN A 198 -0.91 -27.01 -18.99
CA ASN A 198 0.12 -26.93 -20.02
C ASN A 198 1.51 -27.19 -19.45
N LYS A 199 1.89 -28.46 -19.32
CA LYS A 199 3.22 -28.89 -18.85
C LYS A 199 4.39 -28.38 -19.70
N TRP A 200 4.15 -27.96 -20.94
CA TRP A 200 5.19 -27.64 -21.93
C TRP A 200 5.51 -26.15 -22.06
N ASN A 201 4.71 -25.25 -21.47
CA ASN A 201 4.92 -23.80 -21.56
C ASN A 201 5.13 -23.18 -20.15
N ARG A 202 6.02 -23.78 -19.36
CA ARG A 202 6.44 -23.21 -18.07
C ARG A 202 7.43 -22.09 -18.36
N GLY A 203 6.93 -20.87 -18.52
CA GLY A 203 7.77 -19.68 -18.46
C GLY A 203 8.55 -19.62 -17.14
N ASN A 204 9.56 -18.76 -17.07
CA ASN A 204 10.36 -18.60 -15.86
C ASN A 204 9.45 -18.21 -14.67
N PRO A 205 9.40 -19.00 -13.59
CA PRO A 205 8.57 -18.69 -12.41
C PRO A 205 9.06 -17.45 -11.66
N PHE A 206 10.28 -16.98 -11.94
CA PHE A 206 10.86 -15.84 -11.28
C PHE A 206 10.76 -14.58 -12.13
N ARG A 207 10.30 -13.48 -11.51
CA ARG A 207 10.36 -12.12 -12.08
C ARG A 207 11.70 -11.48 -11.69
N TRP A 208 12.76 -11.81 -12.41
CA TRP A 208 14.15 -11.39 -12.09
C TRP A 208 14.33 -9.88 -11.94
N GLY A 209 13.66 -9.06 -12.76
CA GLY A 209 13.73 -7.60 -12.69
C GLY A 209 13.15 -6.98 -11.41
N ARG A 210 12.57 -7.80 -10.52
CA ARG A 210 12.03 -7.35 -9.24
C ARG A 210 12.88 -7.74 -8.02
N PHE A 211 13.97 -8.45 -8.24
CA PHE A 211 14.88 -8.85 -7.16
C PHE A 211 15.59 -7.63 -6.58
N PHE A 212 15.60 -7.51 -5.27
CA PHE A 212 16.18 -6.41 -4.50
C PHE A 212 15.65 -5.02 -4.90
N LYS A 213 14.49 -4.95 -5.55
CA LYS A 213 13.85 -3.68 -5.92
C LYS A 213 13.45 -2.92 -4.64
N GLY A 214 13.99 -1.72 -4.46
CA GLY A 214 13.62 -0.82 -3.36
C GLY A 214 12.15 -0.41 -3.46
N ILE A 215 11.48 -0.28 -2.31
CA ILE A 215 10.10 0.19 -2.19
C ILE A 215 10.16 1.65 -1.76
N ARG A 216 9.70 2.53 -2.66
CA ARG A 216 9.60 3.97 -2.43
C ARG A 216 8.16 4.39 -2.37
#